data_aa4be28d0ee3a27d51dbb4f745046af5
#
_entry.id   aa4be28d0ee3a27d51dbb4f745046af5
#
_cell.length_a   1.000
_cell.length_b   1.000
_cell.length_c   1.000
_cell.angle_alpha   90.00
_cell.angle_beta   90.00
_cell.angle_gamma   90.00
#
_symmetry.space_group_name_H-M   'P 1'
#
loop_
_entity.id
_entity.type
_entity.pdbx_description
1 polymer ?
#
loop_
_entity_poly.entity_id
_entity_poly.type
_entity_poly.pdbx_seq_one_letter_code
_entity_poly.pdbx_strand_id
1 'polypeptide(L)'
;MASFLSSPLLLANPTSHSTLGRRDFSVPASLADDGGSYSSQHSTKLVTFLGKGGSGKTTSAVFAAQHYALAGISTCLVIHNQDPSADYLLNCKIGTSPVICNNNLSAVRLETSKMLLEPLNRLKRADAHLNMTQGVLEGIVGEELGVLPGMDSIFSVLALFRLVGLLSNVAKENHRKEKFDVIIYDGISTEETLRIIGAISKARLYLKYLRNLAEKTDLGRVAGPSLVRLVDEAMSISGSRSYLNGKMSAEVWDTLEQMLESGSSIFSEPHKFGCFLVMHPNSPISVNSALRYWGCTIQAGAQVSGAFGIDSPNLNEELMEQVKRTFSPLPFAFTPQFQVDSPLDWNEVTLNTVGKDAKNLLFLPPSQTSDMSSVKFDPEKKSVTLLMPGFDKSEIKLYQYRGGSELLVEAGDQRRVILLPPDIQGKDL
;
A
#
# COMPACT_ATOMS: atom_id res chain seq x y z
N MET A 1 48.41 -13.85 -0.47
CA MET A 1 48.13 -15.19 0.05
C MET A 1 47.44 -15.01 1.41
N ALA A 2 46.16 -15.14 1.46
CA ALA A 2 45.38 -15.17 2.69
C ALA A 2 44.45 -16.37 2.63
N SER A 3 44.70 -17.34 3.48
CA SER A 3 43.98 -18.61 3.60
C SER A 3 42.70 -18.41 4.40
N PHE A 4 41.56 -18.78 3.82
CA PHE A 4 40.28 -18.91 4.49
C PHE A 4 40.17 -20.31 5.12
N LEU A 5 40.03 -20.35 6.43
CA LEU A 5 39.64 -21.56 7.16
C LEU A 5 38.14 -21.62 7.27
N SER A 6 37.53 -22.62 6.64
CA SER A 6 36.12 -22.99 6.75
C SER A 6 35.97 -24.00 7.89
N SER A 7 35.13 -23.68 8.88
CA SER A 7 34.64 -24.64 9.87
C SER A 7 33.26 -25.15 9.50
N PRO A 8 32.98 -26.46 9.61
CA PRO A 8 31.66 -27.02 9.30
C PRO A 8 30.74 -26.91 10.52
N LEU A 9 29.54 -26.37 10.30
CA LEU A 9 28.42 -26.39 11.25
C LEU A 9 27.77 -27.77 11.23
N LEU A 10 27.76 -28.41 12.39
CA LEU A 10 27.06 -29.66 12.66
C LEU A 10 25.54 -29.44 12.65
N LEU A 11 24.85 -30.17 11.78
CA LEU A 11 23.40 -30.32 11.77
C LEU A 11 22.97 -31.23 12.94
N ALA A 12 22.23 -30.71 13.89
CA ALA A 12 21.53 -31.49 14.90
C ALA A 12 20.06 -31.63 14.47
N ASN A 13 19.62 -32.87 14.25
CA ASN A 13 18.21 -33.24 14.07
C ASN A 13 17.51 -33.20 15.45
N PRO A 14 16.34 -32.59 15.58
CA PRO A 14 15.44 -32.86 16.71
C PRO A 14 14.29 -33.77 16.26
N THR A 15 14.35 -35.02 16.67
CA THR A 15 13.17 -35.86 16.84
C THR A 15 12.68 -35.72 18.26
N SER A 16 11.47 -35.18 18.48
CA SER A 16 10.56 -35.64 19.53
C SER A 16 9.21 -34.94 19.43
N HIS A 17 8.20 -35.73 19.13
CA HIS A 17 6.78 -35.37 19.28
C HIS A 17 6.46 -35.12 20.76
N SER A 18 5.93 -33.93 21.07
CA SER A 18 5.12 -33.74 22.27
C SER A 18 3.80 -33.06 21.87
N THR A 19 2.73 -33.83 22.01
CA THR A 19 1.35 -33.39 21.97
C THR A 19 1.10 -32.42 23.12
N LEU A 20 0.97 -31.13 22.81
CA LEU A 20 0.49 -30.12 23.74
C LEU A 20 -0.93 -29.72 23.35
N GLY A 21 -1.81 -29.83 24.37
CA GLY A 21 -3.24 -29.67 24.28
C GLY A 21 -3.68 -28.32 23.68
N ARG A 22 -4.65 -28.46 22.82
CA ARG A 22 -5.47 -27.39 22.26
C ARG A 22 -6.13 -26.62 23.41
N ARG A 23 -5.71 -25.42 23.72
CA ARG A 23 -6.47 -24.47 24.50
C ARG A 23 -7.33 -23.66 23.55
N ASP A 24 -8.62 -23.91 23.61
CA ASP A 24 -9.63 -23.12 22.90
C ASP A 24 -9.61 -21.68 23.41
N PHE A 25 -9.16 -20.77 22.57
CA PHE A 25 -9.41 -19.35 22.75
C PHE A 25 -10.77 -19.05 22.11
N SER A 26 -11.77 -18.90 22.95
CA SER A 26 -13.08 -18.40 22.54
C SER A 26 -12.98 -16.95 22.12
N VAL A 27 -13.14 -16.71 20.82
CA VAL A 27 -13.50 -15.42 20.25
C VAL A 27 -14.88 -15.05 20.81
N PRO A 28 -15.15 -13.82 21.29
CA PRO A 28 -16.49 -13.46 21.74
C PRO A 28 -17.47 -13.60 20.58
N ALA A 29 -18.35 -14.56 20.73
CA ALA A 29 -19.48 -14.80 19.85
C ALA A 29 -20.54 -13.71 20.08
N SER A 30 -20.48 -12.68 19.25
CA SER A 30 -21.63 -11.78 19.03
C SER A 30 -21.65 -11.38 17.56
N LEU A 31 -22.06 -12.31 16.72
CA LEU A 31 -22.60 -12.13 15.36
C LEU A 31 -22.86 -13.53 14.78
N ALA A 32 -23.81 -14.23 15.39
CA ALA A 32 -24.48 -15.34 14.74
C ALA A 32 -25.97 -15.03 14.83
N ASP A 33 -26.51 -14.63 13.74
CA ASP A 33 -27.76 -15.10 13.15
C ASP A 33 -28.28 -14.04 12.16
N ASP A 34 -28.05 -14.24 10.89
CA ASP A 34 -29.11 -14.09 9.91
C ASP A 34 -28.74 -14.90 8.65
N GLY A 35 -29.57 -15.86 8.32
CA GLY A 35 -29.37 -16.80 7.23
C GLY A 35 -29.52 -16.15 5.86
N GLY A 36 -28.45 -15.63 5.33
CA GLY A 36 -28.29 -15.19 3.97
C GLY A 36 -26.99 -15.74 3.40
N SER A 37 -27.07 -16.73 2.53
CA SER A 37 -25.94 -17.25 1.75
C SER A 37 -25.39 -16.19 0.82
N TYR A 38 -24.63 -15.24 1.35
CA TYR A 38 -23.71 -14.40 0.59
C TYR A 38 -22.32 -14.98 0.76
N SER A 39 -21.76 -15.50 -0.32
CA SER A 39 -20.33 -15.78 -0.42
C SER A 39 -19.59 -14.45 -0.23
N SER A 40 -19.22 -14.13 1.01
CA SER A 40 -18.33 -13.02 1.32
C SER A 40 -17.00 -13.31 0.65
N GLN A 41 -16.75 -12.66 -0.48
CA GLN A 41 -15.41 -12.59 -1.04
C GLN A 41 -14.55 -11.83 -0.03
N HIS A 42 -13.82 -12.58 0.80
CA HIS A 42 -12.81 -12.00 1.68
C HIS A 42 -11.79 -11.25 0.81
N SER A 43 -11.86 -9.93 0.82
CA SER A 43 -10.88 -9.09 0.14
C SER A 43 -9.62 -9.00 1.01
N THR A 44 -8.46 -9.20 0.41
CA THR A 44 -7.16 -9.03 1.10
C THR A 44 -7.02 -7.58 1.59
N LYS A 45 -6.65 -7.40 2.84
CA LYS A 45 -6.36 -6.08 3.44
C LYS A 45 -4.89 -5.74 3.26
N LEU A 46 -4.60 -4.56 2.71
CA LEU A 46 -3.24 -4.00 2.64
C LEU A 46 -2.99 -3.08 3.84
N VAL A 47 -1.87 -3.24 4.53
CA VAL A 47 -1.48 -2.43 5.69
C VAL A 47 -0.10 -1.81 5.47
N THR A 48 0.09 -0.54 5.86
CA THR A 48 1.39 0.12 5.80
C THR A 48 1.62 1.08 6.97
N PHE A 49 2.89 1.41 7.22
CA PHE A 49 3.33 2.28 8.30
C PHE A 49 4.12 3.46 7.74
N LEU A 50 3.75 4.67 8.15
CA LEU A 50 4.37 5.92 7.74
C LEU A 50 5.02 6.60 8.94
N GLY A 51 6.18 7.18 8.75
CA GLY A 51 6.88 7.90 9.80
C GLY A 51 8.26 8.34 9.33
N LYS A 52 8.88 9.23 10.08
CA LYS A 52 10.24 9.71 9.81
C LYS A 52 11.25 8.55 9.76
N GLY A 53 12.35 8.70 9.04
CA GLY A 53 13.45 7.74 9.10
C GLY A 53 13.87 7.47 10.54
N GLY A 54 14.01 6.20 10.92
CA GLY A 54 14.31 5.78 12.29
C GLY A 54 13.12 5.78 13.27
N SER A 55 11.89 6.09 12.85
CA SER A 55 10.73 6.10 13.74
C SER A 55 10.17 4.72 14.12
N GLY A 56 10.76 3.62 13.63
CA GLY A 56 10.32 2.27 13.95
C GLY A 56 9.28 1.69 12.96
N LYS A 57 9.21 2.18 11.73
CA LYS A 57 8.27 1.67 10.70
C LYS A 57 8.41 0.16 10.49
N THR A 58 9.62 -0.31 10.18
CA THR A 58 9.92 -1.74 9.97
C THR A 58 9.59 -2.58 11.18
N THR A 59 9.93 -2.10 12.38
CA THR A 59 9.61 -2.78 13.64
C THR A 59 8.10 -2.88 13.85
N SER A 60 7.36 -1.81 13.57
CA SER A 60 5.89 -1.80 13.65
C SER A 60 5.25 -2.70 12.60
N ALA A 61 5.83 -2.76 11.40
CA ALA A 61 5.37 -3.66 10.34
C ALA A 61 5.56 -5.14 10.72
N VAL A 62 6.72 -5.48 11.28
CA VAL A 62 7.00 -6.83 11.78
C VAL A 62 6.10 -7.19 12.97
N PHE A 63 5.92 -6.26 13.93
CA PHE A 63 4.98 -6.45 15.04
C PHE A 63 3.56 -6.73 14.54
N ALA A 64 3.06 -5.92 13.61
CA ALA A 64 1.72 -6.13 13.05
C ALA A 64 1.62 -7.48 12.31
N ALA A 65 2.64 -7.86 11.55
CA ALA A 65 2.70 -9.14 10.85
C ALA A 65 2.62 -10.33 11.80
N GLN A 66 3.40 -10.29 12.87
CA GLN A 66 3.36 -11.32 13.91
C GLN A 66 2.02 -11.33 14.64
N HIS A 67 1.47 -10.16 14.94
CA HIS A 67 0.20 -10.07 15.66
C HIS A 67 -0.98 -10.63 14.84
N TYR A 68 -1.07 -10.31 13.54
CA TYR A 68 -2.08 -10.91 12.66
C TYR A 68 -1.88 -12.42 12.51
N ALA A 69 -0.65 -12.88 12.32
CA ALA A 69 -0.34 -14.30 12.19
C ALA A 69 -0.68 -15.10 13.45
N LEU A 70 -0.38 -14.56 14.65
CA LEU A 70 -0.74 -15.15 15.93
C LEU A 70 -2.26 -15.21 16.15
N ALA A 71 -3.00 -14.26 15.57
CA ALA A 71 -4.47 -14.31 15.54
C ALA A 71 -5.03 -15.32 14.53
N GLY A 72 -4.19 -16.09 13.85
CA GLY A 72 -4.59 -17.10 12.87
C GLY A 72 -4.89 -16.56 11.48
N ILE A 73 -4.55 -15.30 11.20
CA ILE A 73 -4.79 -14.63 9.92
C ILE A 73 -3.62 -14.88 8.98
N SER A 74 -3.90 -15.38 7.77
CA SER A 74 -2.86 -15.61 6.75
C SER A 74 -2.25 -14.28 6.31
N THR A 75 -0.99 -14.07 6.65
CA THR A 75 -0.30 -12.77 6.56
C THR A 75 0.95 -12.85 5.69
N CYS A 76 1.15 -11.86 4.84
CA CYS A 76 2.38 -11.67 4.08
C CYS A 76 3.03 -10.33 4.42
N LEU A 77 4.28 -10.36 4.88
CA LEU A 77 5.11 -9.17 5.05
C LEU A 77 5.92 -8.92 3.78
N VAL A 78 5.67 -7.78 3.15
CA VAL A 78 6.33 -7.34 1.92
C VAL A 78 7.32 -6.23 2.26
N ILE A 79 8.60 -6.51 2.10
CA ILE A 79 9.68 -5.59 2.42
C ILE A 79 10.23 -5.00 1.13
N HIS A 80 10.23 -3.69 1.02
CA HIS A 80 10.71 -3.00 -0.18
C HIS A 80 12.04 -2.26 0.06
N ASN A 81 12.61 -2.36 1.24
CA ASN A 81 13.93 -1.79 1.55
C ASN A 81 15.02 -2.87 1.51
N GLN A 82 16.28 -2.43 1.41
CA GLN A 82 17.45 -3.30 1.44
C GLN A 82 18.03 -3.47 2.85
N ASP A 83 17.43 -2.80 3.84
CA ASP A 83 17.84 -2.88 5.23
C ASP A 83 17.55 -4.29 5.78
N PRO A 84 18.52 -4.94 6.47
CA PRO A 84 18.37 -6.28 7.01
C PRO A 84 17.56 -6.35 8.31
N SER A 85 17.05 -5.22 8.81
CA SER A 85 16.35 -5.16 10.12
C SER A 85 15.20 -6.15 10.21
N ALA A 86 14.43 -6.31 9.12
CA ALA A 86 13.33 -7.28 9.11
C ALA A 86 13.81 -8.74 9.15
N ASP A 87 14.91 -9.05 8.46
CA ASP A 87 15.53 -10.39 8.50
C ASP A 87 15.95 -10.72 9.93
N TYR A 88 16.53 -9.73 10.62
CA TYR A 88 16.97 -9.87 12.00
C TYR A 88 15.77 -10.02 12.96
N LEU A 89 14.78 -9.15 12.86
CA LEU A 89 13.58 -9.16 13.70
C LEU A 89 12.78 -10.46 13.55
N LEU A 90 12.74 -11.04 12.35
CA LEU A 90 12.04 -12.31 12.09
C LEU A 90 12.94 -13.53 12.29
N ASN A 91 14.24 -13.33 12.56
CA ASN A 91 15.23 -14.40 12.56
C ASN A 91 15.15 -15.31 11.33
N CYS A 92 14.91 -14.69 10.16
CA CYS A 92 14.66 -15.38 8.89
C CYS A 92 15.27 -14.57 7.74
N LYS A 93 16.05 -15.22 6.87
CA LYS A 93 16.59 -14.56 5.67
C LYS A 93 15.51 -14.41 4.62
N ILE A 94 15.10 -13.17 4.36
CA ILE A 94 14.02 -12.86 3.44
C ILE A 94 14.58 -12.64 2.03
N GLY A 95 14.12 -13.47 1.09
CA GLY A 95 14.48 -13.39 -0.32
C GLY A 95 13.39 -12.77 -1.19
N THR A 96 13.62 -12.80 -2.50
CA THR A 96 12.67 -12.32 -3.52
C THR A 96 11.53 -13.29 -3.81
N SER A 97 11.61 -14.52 -3.27
CA SER A 97 10.50 -15.47 -3.22
C SER A 97 9.93 -15.51 -1.81
N PRO A 98 8.62 -15.71 -1.63
CA PRO A 98 8.01 -15.83 -0.32
C PRO A 98 8.68 -16.92 0.52
N VAL A 99 9.06 -16.58 1.74
CA VAL A 99 9.64 -17.46 2.75
C VAL A 99 8.67 -17.57 3.92
N ILE A 100 8.37 -18.78 4.35
CA ILE A 100 7.51 -19.04 5.51
C ILE A 100 8.33 -18.76 6.78
N CYS A 101 7.92 -17.76 7.55
CA CYS A 101 8.56 -17.37 8.81
C CYS A 101 7.92 -18.08 10.02
N ASN A 102 6.60 -18.30 9.97
CA ASN A 102 5.84 -19.10 10.93
C ASN A 102 4.55 -19.64 10.29
N ASN A 103 3.68 -20.31 11.05
CA ASN A 103 2.51 -21.01 10.53
C ASN A 103 1.56 -20.16 9.67
N ASN A 104 1.44 -18.85 9.94
CA ASN A 104 0.53 -17.95 9.24
C ASN A 104 1.25 -16.72 8.68
N LEU A 105 2.58 -16.66 8.74
CA LEU A 105 3.38 -15.55 8.27
C LEU A 105 4.37 -15.98 7.21
N SER A 106 4.22 -15.40 6.04
CA SER A 106 5.22 -15.41 4.98
C SER A 106 5.85 -14.03 4.82
N ALA A 107 7.10 -13.96 4.41
CA ALA A 107 7.77 -12.71 4.11
C ALA A 107 8.43 -12.75 2.72
N VAL A 108 8.45 -11.62 2.03
CA VAL A 108 9.05 -11.48 0.70
C VAL A 108 9.71 -10.11 0.57
N ARG A 109 10.87 -10.07 -0.06
CA ARG A 109 11.57 -8.82 -0.38
C ARG A 109 11.31 -8.43 -1.84
N LEU A 110 10.84 -7.19 -2.05
CA LEU A 110 10.70 -6.63 -3.39
C LEU A 110 12.03 -6.03 -3.85
N GLU A 111 12.44 -6.36 -5.06
CA GLU A 111 13.58 -5.74 -5.72
C GLU A 111 13.07 -4.83 -6.84
N THR A 112 13.32 -3.54 -6.73
CA THR A 112 12.87 -2.52 -7.69
C THR A 112 13.33 -2.84 -9.12
N SER A 113 14.58 -3.29 -9.28
CA SER A 113 15.11 -3.69 -10.59
C SER A 113 14.32 -4.83 -11.25
N LYS A 114 13.91 -5.85 -10.48
CA LYS A 114 13.06 -6.93 -11.01
C LYS A 114 11.64 -6.46 -11.31
N MET A 115 11.12 -5.55 -10.49
CA MET A 115 9.79 -4.98 -10.69
C MET A 115 9.69 -4.12 -11.95
N LEU A 116 10.77 -3.43 -12.31
CA LEU A 116 10.89 -2.63 -13.53
C LEU A 116 11.18 -3.50 -14.76
N LEU A 117 12.14 -4.39 -14.65
CA LEU A 117 12.61 -5.19 -15.78
C LEU A 117 11.57 -6.21 -16.28
N GLU A 118 10.76 -6.78 -15.40
CA GLU A 118 9.79 -7.79 -15.80
C GLU A 118 8.69 -7.24 -16.73
N PRO A 119 7.98 -6.13 -16.40
CA PRO A 119 7.05 -5.49 -17.32
C PRO A 119 7.69 -5.04 -18.64
N LEU A 120 8.91 -4.48 -18.57
CA LEU A 120 9.64 -4.06 -19.76
C LEU A 120 10.01 -5.25 -20.66
N ASN A 121 10.48 -6.34 -20.08
CA ASN A 121 10.79 -7.57 -20.82
C ASN A 121 9.53 -8.18 -21.44
N ARG A 122 8.37 -8.10 -20.78
CA ARG A 122 7.10 -8.54 -21.34
C ARG A 122 6.70 -7.70 -22.54
N LEU A 123 6.83 -6.37 -22.42
CA LEU A 123 6.54 -5.46 -23.51
C LEU A 123 7.46 -5.71 -24.72
N LYS A 124 8.77 -5.93 -24.49
CA LYS A 124 9.73 -6.29 -25.54
C LYS A 124 9.37 -7.61 -26.23
N ARG A 125 8.96 -8.63 -25.46
CA ARG A 125 8.52 -9.92 -26.04
C ARG A 125 7.23 -9.77 -26.85
N ALA A 126 6.29 -8.98 -26.38
CA ALA A 126 5.05 -8.69 -27.09
C ALA A 126 5.34 -7.96 -28.41
N ASP A 127 6.22 -6.96 -28.43
CA ASP A 127 6.62 -6.25 -29.63
C ASP A 127 7.32 -7.19 -30.63
N ALA A 128 8.24 -8.04 -30.17
CA ALA A 128 8.89 -9.03 -30.99
C ALA A 128 7.91 -10.04 -31.60
N HIS A 129 6.86 -10.44 -30.84
CA HIS A 129 5.84 -11.38 -31.30
C HIS A 129 4.89 -10.74 -32.34
N LEU A 130 4.51 -9.49 -32.12
CA LEU A 130 3.59 -8.76 -33.01
C LEU A 130 4.31 -8.10 -34.19
N ASN A 131 5.65 -8.00 -34.14
CA ASN A 131 6.52 -7.34 -35.14
C ASN A 131 6.04 -5.94 -35.52
N MET A 132 5.54 -5.18 -34.54
CA MET A 132 4.83 -3.93 -34.76
C MET A 132 5.75 -2.73 -34.95
N THR A 133 6.89 -2.73 -34.28
CA THR A 133 7.76 -1.53 -34.25
C THR A 133 9.16 -1.79 -34.80
N GLN A 134 9.44 -3.02 -35.31
CA GLN A 134 10.74 -3.39 -35.88
C GLN A 134 11.94 -3.05 -34.97
N GLY A 135 11.76 -3.19 -33.64
CA GLY A 135 12.80 -2.91 -32.66
C GLY A 135 12.92 -1.45 -32.22
N VAL A 136 12.17 -0.51 -32.82
CA VAL A 136 12.16 0.90 -32.38
C VAL A 136 11.67 1.04 -30.95
N LEU A 137 10.66 0.25 -30.55
CA LEU A 137 10.19 0.21 -29.16
C LEU A 137 11.24 -0.33 -28.19
N GLU A 138 12.16 -1.16 -28.64
CA GLU A 138 13.22 -1.69 -27.77
C GLU A 138 14.14 -0.57 -27.25
N GLY A 139 14.48 0.40 -28.07
CA GLY A 139 15.23 1.59 -27.67
C GLY A 139 14.41 2.48 -26.76
N ILE A 140 13.20 2.84 -27.17
CA ILE A 140 12.33 3.78 -26.42
C ILE A 140 11.87 3.19 -25.08
N VAL A 141 11.45 1.93 -25.07
CA VAL A 141 10.92 1.26 -23.85
C VAL A 141 12.04 0.85 -22.91
N GLY A 142 13.21 0.46 -23.45
CA GLY A 142 14.35 0.02 -22.64
C GLY A 142 15.05 1.18 -21.92
N GLU A 143 15.17 2.32 -22.57
CA GLU A 143 15.97 3.43 -22.08
C GLU A 143 15.13 4.58 -21.51
N GLU A 144 13.96 4.87 -22.07
CA GLU A 144 13.17 6.03 -21.67
C GLU A 144 12.06 5.72 -20.66
N LEU A 145 11.32 4.61 -20.78
CA LEU A 145 10.22 4.27 -19.84
C LEU A 145 10.71 3.98 -18.43
N GLY A 146 11.91 3.38 -18.30
CA GLY A 146 12.53 3.13 -17.00
C GLY A 146 13.01 4.40 -16.30
N VAL A 147 13.18 5.49 -17.03
CA VAL A 147 13.71 6.78 -16.53
C VAL A 147 12.58 7.80 -16.31
N LEU A 148 11.37 7.54 -16.80
CA LEU A 148 10.25 8.47 -16.61
C LEU A 148 9.90 8.64 -15.13
N PRO A 149 9.82 9.88 -14.64
CA PRO A 149 9.50 10.15 -13.25
C PRO A 149 8.17 9.54 -12.81
N GLY A 150 8.19 8.72 -11.75
CA GLY A 150 7.00 8.09 -11.18
C GLY A 150 6.63 6.72 -11.76
N MET A 151 7.33 6.22 -12.78
CA MET A 151 7.13 4.86 -13.30
C MET A 151 7.50 3.80 -12.26
N ASP A 152 8.55 4.03 -11.46
CA ASP A 152 8.92 3.16 -10.34
C ASP A 152 7.77 2.95 -9.36
N SER A 153 7.07 4.03 -9.00
CA SER A 153 5.92 3.96 -8.10
C SER A 153 4.74 3.23 -8.75
N ILE A 154 4.52 3.40 -10.05
CA ILE A 154 3.46 2.69 -10.80
C ILE A 154 3.76 1.18 -10.84
N PHE A 155 4.98 0.78 -11.15
CA PHE A 155 5.38 -0.62 -11.18
C PHE A 155 5.33 -1.27 -9.79
N SER A 156 5.72 -0.51 -8.74
CA SER A 156 5.60 -0.96 -7.35
C SER A 156 4.15 -1.24 -6.95
N VAL A 157 3.23 -0.35 -7.34
CA VAL A 157 1.78 -0.57 -7.13
C VAL A 157 1.28 -1.80 -7.88
N LEU A 158 1.67 -1.97 -9.14
CA LEU A 158 1.27 -3.14 -9.93
C LEU A 158 1.78 -4.43 -9.31
N ALA A 159 3.01 -4.46 -8.78
CA ALA A 159 3.56 -5.61 -8.08
C ALA A 159 2.79 -5.90 -6.79
N LEU A 160 2.47 -4.89 -5.98
CA LEU A 160 1.65 -5.03 -4.79
C LEU A 160 0.25 -5.54 -5.13
N PHE A 161 -0.39 -5.02 -6.18
CA PHE A 161 -1.73 -5.48 -6.60
C PHE A 161 -1.76 -6.92 -7.09
N ARG A 162 -0.66 -7.40 -7.68
CA ARG A 162 -0.52 -8.82 -8.00
C ARG A 162 -0.45 -9.68 -6.75
N LEU A 163 0.25 -9.24 -5.71
CA LEU A 163 0.30 -9.94 -4.43
C LEU A 163 -1.06 -9.91 -3.72
N VAL A 164 -1.76 -8.78 -3.75
CA VAL A 164 -3.12 -8.62 -3.18
C VAL A 164 -4.16 -9.45 -3.96
N GLY A 165 -3.80 -10.00 -5.11
CA GLY A 165 -4.72 -10.79 -5.93
C GLY A 165 -5.72 -9.97 -6.75
N LEU A 166 -5.62 -8.64 -6.76
CA LEU A 166 -6.51 -7.76 -7.52
C LEU A 166 -6.34 -7.89 -9.03
N LEU A 167 -5.15 -8.25 -9.47
CA LEU A 167 -4.85 -8.54 -10.88
C LEU A 167 -5.04 -10.02 -11.23
N SER A 168 -5.42 -10.87 -10.27
CA SER A 168 -5.55 -12.32 -10.46
C SER A 168 -6.96 -12.81 -10.76
N ASN A 169 -7.98 -11.94 -10.79
CA ASN A 169 -9.32 -12.31 -11.31
C ASN A 169 -9.29 -12.74 -12.79
N VAL A 170 -8.12 -12.78 -13.36
CA VAL A 170 -7.80 -13.02 -14.75
C VAL A 170 -7.27 -14.41 -15.03
N ALA A 171 -6.79 -15.11 -14.03
CA ALA A 171 -6.27 -16.46 -14.20
C ALA A 171 -7.06 -17.47 -13.38
N LYS A 172 -8.17 -17.96 -13.92
CA LYS A 172 -8.70 -19.27 -13.57
C LYS A 172 -7.77 -20.33 -14.20
N GLU A 173 -6.65 -20.64 -13.56
CA GLU A 173 -5.93 -21.89 -13.81
C GLU A 173 -5.04 -22.28 -12.62
N ASN A 174 -5.42 -23.35 -11.96
CA ASN A 174 -4.73 -24.52 -11.38
C ASN A 174 -3.41 -24.40 -10.61
N HIS A 175 -3.01 -23.24 -10.12
CA HIS A 175 -2.09 -23.20 -8.99
C HIS A 175 -2.81 -22.52 -7.83
N ARG A 176 -3.00 -23.25 -6.71
CA ARG A 176 -3.35 -22.69 -5.39
C ARG A 176 -2.26 -21.67 -5.03
N LYS A 177 -2.37 -20.44 -5.56
CA LYS A 177 -1.64 -19.31 -5.01
C LYS A 177 -2.19 -19.13 -3.60
N GLU A 178 -1.30 -19.20 -2.63
CA GLU A 178 -1.63 -18.88 -1.25
C GLU A 178 -2.28 -17.50 -1.25
N LYS A 179 -3.54 -17.44 -0.88
CA LYS A 179 -4.28 -16.18 -0.76
C LYS A 179 -4.04 -15.67 0.65
N PHE A 180 -3.39 -14.54 0.78
CA PHE A 180 -3.21 -13.86 2.06
C PHE A 180 -4.45 -13.03 2.42
N ASP A 181 -4.85 -13.07 3.68
CA ASP A 181 -5.92 -12.23 4.19
C ASP A 181 -5.42 -10.81 4.47
N VAL A 182 -4.16 -10.70 4.92
CA VAL A 182 -3.49 -9.43 5.20
C VAL A 182 -2.13 -9.39 4.51
N ILE A 183 -1.84 -8.29 3.83
CA ILE A 183 -0.52 -7.97 3.30
C ILE A 183 -0.02 -6.71 3.99
N ILE A 184 1.17 -6.79 4.60
CA ILE A 184 1.81 -5.65 5.23
C ILE A 184 2.94 -5.18 4.35
N TYR A 185 2.91 -3.92 3.96
CA TYR A 185 3.92 -3.30 3.12
C TYR A 185 4.84 -2.40 3.94
N ASP A 186 6.10 -2.80 4.07
CA ASP A 186 7.18 -2.00 4.63
C ASP A 186 7.96 -1.33 3.50
N GLY A 187 7.62 -0.06 3.23
CA GLY A 187 8.18 0.70 2.12
C GLY A 187 9.59 1.23 2.40
N ILE A 188 10.29 1.61 1.31
CA ILE A 188 11.64 2.19 1.37
C ILE A 188 11.67 3.46 2.23
N SER A 189 10.72 4.37 1.98
CA SER A 189 10.52 5.59 2.73
C SER A 189 9.04 5.94 2.79
N THR A 190 8.68 6.86 3.69
CA THR A 190 7.31 7.39 3.77
C THR A 190 6.93 8.13 2.49
N GLU A 191 7.85 8.92 1.95
CA GLU A 191 7.63 9.70 0.74
C GLU A 191 7.38 8.79 -0.47
N GLU A 192 8.15 7.70 -0.60
CA GLU A 192 7.93 6.71 -1.67
C GLU A 192 6.62 5.97 -1.48
N THR A 193 6.27 5.59 -0.26
CA THR A 193 4.97 4.97 0.04
C THR A 193 3.81 5.89 -0.33
N LEU A 194 3.91 7.19 -0.05
CA LEU A 194 2.92 8.20 -0.46
C LEU A 194 2.83 8.35 -1.98
N ARG A 195 3.98 8.28 -2.68
CA ARG A 195 3.99 8.27 -4.16
C ARG A 195 3.30 7.04 -4.72
N ILE A 196 3.51 5.86 -4.11
CA ILE A 196 2.84 4.61 -4.47
C ILE A 196 1.33 4.74 -4.28
N ILE A 197 0.86 5.27 -3.15
CA ILE A 197 -0.56 5.51 -2.89
C ILE A 197 -1.16 6.45 -3.97
N GLY A 198 -0.47 7.54 -4.26
CA GLY A 198 -0.91 8.52 -5.26
C GLY A 198 -0.71 8.09 -6.72
N ALA A 199 0.07 7.03 -6.98
CA ALA A 199 0.44 6.63 -8.34
C ALA A 199 -0.75 6.22 -9.20
N ILE A 200 -1.76 5.58 -8.62
CA ILE A 200 -2.95 5.12 -9.35
C ILE A 200 -3.77 6.31 -9.85
N SER A 201 -3.96 7.32 -9.00
CA SER A 201 -4.66 8.54 -9.40
C SER A 201 -3.94 9.25 -10.53
N LYS A 202 -2.60 9.28 -10.49
CA LYS A 202 -1.78 9.80 -11.59
C LYS A 202 -1.88 8.94 -12.84
N ALA A 203 -1.85 7.61 -12.71
CA ALA A 203 -2.00 6.69 -13.83
C ALA A 203 -3.38 6.86 -14.52
N ARG A 204 -4.46 7.04 -13.76
CA ARG A 204 -5.79 7.36 -14.31
C ARG A 204 -5.79 8.66 -15.10
N LEU A 205 -5.14 9.70 -14.57
CA LEU A 205 -5.03 10.98 -15.27
C LEU A 205 -4.26 10.83 -16.59
N TYR A 206 -3.13 10.12 -16.58
CA TYR A 206 -2.35 9.85 -17.79
C TYR A 206 -3.13 9.00 -18.80
N LEU A 207 -3.83 7.96 -18.34
CA LEU A 207 -4.67 7.13 -19.21
C LEU A 207 -5.73 7.96 -19.93
N LYS A 208 -6.43 8.82 -19.17
CA LYS A 208 -7.43 9.73 -19.74
C LYS A 208 -6.83 10.71 -20.74
N TYR A 209 -5.63 11.22 -20.48
CA TYR A 209 -4.91 12.09 -21.40
C TYR A 209 -4.51 11.34 -22.68
N LEU A 210 -3.95 10.15 -22.53
CA LEU A 210 -3.54 9.30 -23.67
C LEU A 210 -4.75 8.90 -24.52
N ARG A 211 -5.87 8.54 -23.89
CA ARG A 211 -7.14 8.27 -24.60
C ARG A 211 -7.60 9.47 -25.42
N ASN A 212 -7.62 10.65 -24.81
CA ASN A 212 -7.98 11.88 -25.53
C ASN A 212 -7.04 12.17 -26.71
N LEU A 213 -5.75 11.93 -26.54
CA LEU A 213 -4.77 12.09 -27.61
C LEU A 213 -5.01 11.06 -28.73
N ALA A 214 -5.23 9.80 -28.37
CA ALA A 214 -5.49 8.73 -29.32
C ALA A 214 -6.79 8.96 -30.12
N GLU A 215 -7.82 9.50 -29.49
CA GLU A 215 -9.12 9.74 -30.15
C GLU A 215 -9.14 11.01 -31.00
N LYS A 216 -8.37 12.05 -30.64
CA LYS A 216 -8.43 13.39 -31.25
C LYS A 216 -7.37 13.67 -32.28
N THR A 217 -6.31 12.87 -32.36
CA THR A 217 -5.20 13.07 -33.30
C THR A 217 -5.19 11.99 -34.37
N ASP A 218 -4.80 12.34 -35.60
CA ASP A 218 -4.70 11.35 -36.70
C ASP A 218 -3.60 10.31 -36.40
N LEU A 219 -2.49 10.73 -35.77
CA LEU A 219 -1.44 9.83 -35.30
C LEU A 219 -1.98 8.85 -34.25
N GLY A 220 -2.76 9.34 -33.29
CA GLY A 220 -3.36 8.51 -32.25
C GLY A 220 -4.37 7.52 -32.80
N ARG A 221 -5.16 7.89 -33.80
CA ARG A 221 -6.12 6.96 -34.47
C ARG A 221 -5.41 5.82 -35.19
N VAL A 222 -4.24 6.09 -35.75
CA VAL A 222 -3.43 5.09 -36.47
C VAL A 222 -2.64 4.22 -35.49
N ALA A 223 -1.97 4.82 -34.52
CA ALA A 223 -1.08 4.14 -33.58
C ALA A 223 -1.82 3.57 -32.35
N GLY A 224 -2.93 4.18 -31.94
CA GLY A 224 -3.67 3.80 -30.73
C GLY A 224 -4.07 2.31 -30.65
N PRO A 225 -4.71 1.75 -31.69
CA PRO A 225 -5.06 0.33 -31.70
C PRO A 225 -3.85 -0.60 -31.57
N SER A 226 -2.74 -0.20 -32.15
CA SER A 226 -1.48 -0.96 -32.09
C SER A 226 -0.85 -0.93 -30.70
N LEU A 227 -0.80 0.24 -30.05
CA LEU A 227 -0.31 0.38 -28.67
C LEU A 227 -1.18 -0.40 -27.68
N VAL A 228 -2.49 -0.36 -27.87
CA VAL A 228 -3.44 -1.12 -27.03
C VAL A 228 -3.20 -2.62 -27.18
N ARG A 229 -3.01 -3.12 -28.39
CA ARG A 229 -2.67 -4.54 -28.64
C ARG A 229 -1.36 -4.94 -27.99
N LEU A 230 -0.35 -4.07 -28.05
CA LEU A 230 0.95 -4.32 -27.43
C LEU A 230 0.84 -4.43 -25.91
N VAL A 231 0.07 -3.54 -25.27
CA VAL A 231 -0.18 -3.58 -23.82
C VAL A 231 -0.97 -4.85 -23.45
N ASP A 232 -1.97 -5.24 -24.23
CA ASP A 232 -2.73 -6.47 -24.01
C ASP A 232 -1.86 -7.71 -24.11
N GLU A 233 -1.04 -7.81 -25.14
CA GLU A 233 -0.11 -8.93 -25.33
C GLU A 233 0.90 -8.98 -24.18
N ALA A 234 1.47 -7.84 -23.78
CA ALA A 234 2.39 -7.77 -22.64
C ALA A 234 1.73 -8.21 -21.32
N MET A 235 0.45 -7.94 -21.15
CA MET A 235 -0.32 -8.39 -19.99
C MET A 235 -0.70 -9.87 -20.07
N SER A 236 -0.89 -10.41 -21.29
CA SER A 236 -1.32 -11.79 -21.55
C SER A 236 -0.20 -12.83 -21.45
N ILE A 237 1.05 -12.45 -21.64
CA ILE A 237 2.25 -13.35 -21.58
C ILE A 237 2.38 -14.09 -20.22
N SER A 238 1.58 -13.74 -19.24
CA SER A 238 1.53 -14.40 -17.91
C SER A 238 0.72 -15.71 -17.88
N GLY A 239 0.33 -16.27 -19.03
CA GLY A 239 -0.39 -17.55 -19.11
C GLY A 239 -1.92 -17.45 -19.13
N SER A 240 -2.48 -16.27 -19.17
CA SER A 240 -3.91 -16.03 -19.32
C SER A 240 -4.23 -15.63 -20.75
N ARG A 241 -5.36 -16.12 -21.27
CA ARG A 241 -5.86 -15.71 -22.58
C ARG A 241 -5.93 -14.21 -22.67
N SER A 242 -5.56 -13.64 -23.83
CA SER A 242 -5.69 -12.22 -24.14
C SER A 242 -7.04 -11.67 -23.67
N TYR A 243 -7.01 -10.66 -22.81
CA TYR A 243 -8.22 -10.01 -22.28
C TYR A 243 -8.99 -9.24 -23.33
N LEU A 244 -8.24 -8.80 -24.31
CA LEU A 244 -8.71 -7.84 -25.31
C LEU A 244 -8.95 -8.51 -26.67
N ASN A 245 -8.80 -9.84 -26.74
CA ASN A 245 -8.98 -10.57 -27.98
C ASN A 245 -10.42 -10.40 -28.50
N GLY A 246 -10.58 -9.58 -29.53
CA GLY A 246 -11.86 -9.26 -30.14
C GLY A 246 -12.57 -8.04 -29.57
N LYS A 247 -12.03 -7.37 -28.54
CA LYS A 247 -12.61 -6.12 -28.04
C LYS A 247 -12.21 -4.93 -28.91
N MET A 248 -13.12 -3.99 -29.06
CA MET A 248 -12.84 -2.73 -29.74
C MET A 248 -11.93 -1.85 -28.87
N SER A 249 -11.16 -0.97 -29.48
CA SER A 249 -10.23 -0.07 -28.80
C SER A 249 -10.88 0.73 -27.65
N ALA A 250 -12.15 1.13 -27.81
CA ALA A 250 -12.92 1.83 -26.78
C ALA A 250 -13.13 0.96 -25.52
N GLU A 251 -13.49 -0.31 -25.68
CA GLU A 251 -13.72 -1.25 -24.57
C GLU A 251 -12.44 -1.55 -23.78
N VAL A 252 -11.30 -1.46 -24.46
CA VAL A 252 -9.98 -1.63 -23.81
C VAL A 252 -9.67 -0.46 -22.88
N TRP A 253 -9.88 0.76 -23.38
CA TRP A 253 -9.71 1.96 -22.57
C TRP A 253 -10.62 1.93 -21.32
N ASP A 254 -11.88 1.54 -21.50
CA ASP A 254 -12.85 1.43 -20.43
C ASP A 254 -12.45 0.34 -19.42
N THR A 255 -11.92 -0.80 -19.89
CA THR A 255 -11.41 -1.88 -19.03
C THR A 255 -10.21 -1.40 -18.18
N LEU A 256 -9.25 -0.69 -18.79
CA LEU A 256 -8.08 -0.14 -18.08
C LEU A 256 -8.52 0.93 -17.07
N GLU A 257 -9.48 1.78 -17.45
CA GLU A 257 -10.00 2.81 -16.52
C GLU A 257 -10.70 2.17 -15.32
N GLN A 258 -11.52 1.15 -15.52
CA GLN A 258 -12.15 0.38 -14.44
C GLN A 258 -11.15 -0.32 -13.53
N MET A 259 -10.07 -0.89 -14.09
CA MET A 259 -9.00 -1.51 -13.29
C MET A 259 -8.29 -0.47 -12.41
N LEU A 260 -7.96 0.68 -12.95
CA LEU A 260 -7.32 1.76 -12.20
C LEU A 260 -8.30 2.37 -11.17
N GLU A 261 -9.59 2.44 -11.47
CA GLU A 261 -10.61 2.90 -10.54
C GLU A 261 -10.76 1.94 -9.36
N SER A 262 -10.89 0.64 -9.64
CA SER A 262 -10.92 -0.40 -8.60
C SER A 262 -9.64 -0.40 -7.75
N GLY A 263 -8.49 -0.16 -8.37
CA GLY A 263 -7.22 -0.02 -7.68
C GLY A 263 -7.17 1.23 -6.79
N SER A 264 -7.72 2.36 -7.27
CA SER A 264 -7.78 3.61 -6.50
C SER A 264 -8.69 3.50 -5.28
N SER A 265 -9.79 2.76 -5.39
CA SER A 265 -10.76 2.59 -4.31
C SER A 265 -10.15 1.87 -3.10
N ILE A 266 -9.13 1.03 -3.30
CA ILE A 266 -8.50 0.27 -2.21
C ILE A 266 -7.95 1.20 -1.14
N PHE A 267 -7.21 2.24 -1.54
CA PHE A 267 -6.59 3.16 -0.60
C PHE A 267 -7.59 4.05 0.14
N SER A 268 -8.79 4.24 -0.41
CA SER A 268 -9.87 5.01 0.21
C SER A 268 -10.82 4.17 1.07
N GLU A 269 -10.75 2.84 0.97
CA GLU A 269 -11.63 1.93 1.69
C GLU A 269 -10.97 1.37 2.97
N PRO A 270 -11.40 1.77 4.19
CA PRO A 270 -10.74 1.38 5.44
C PRO A 270 -10.70 -0.13 5.71
N HIS A 271 -11.62 -0.90 5.11
CA HIS A 271 -11.62 -2.36 5.24
C HIS A 271 -10.59 -3.04 4.31
N LYS A 272 -10.15 -2.36 3.26
CA LYS A 272 -9.13 -2.85 2.32
C LYS A 272 -7.74 -2.28 2.59
N PHE A 273 -7.67 -1.09 3.21
CA PHE A 273 -6.42 -0.41 3.47
C PHE A 273 -6.31 0.09 4.91
N GLY A 274 -5.22 -0.26 5.58
CA GLY A 274 -4.83 0.24 6.88
C GLY A 274 -3.53 1.04 6.77
N CYS A 275 -3.57 2.32 7.12
CA CYS A 275 -2.41 3.20 7.12
C CYS A 275 -2.17 3.73 8.53
N PHE A 276 -1.01 3.49 9.10
CA PHE A 276 -0.69 3.88 10.46
C PHE A 276 0.52 4.81 10.49
N LEU A 277 0.43 5.86 11.30
CA LEU A 277 1.58 6.73 11.58
C LEU A 277 2.43 6.14 12.70
N VAL A 278 3.74 6.29 12.61
CA VAL A 278 4.69 5.85 13.66
C VAL A 278 5.63 6.99 14.01
N MET A 279 5.75 7.29 15.30
CA MET A 279 6.55 8.41 15.76
C MET A 279 7.17 8.17 17.14
N HIS A 280 8.22 8.92 17.43
CA HIS A 280 8.77 9.06 18.78
C HIS A 280 8.18 10.29 19.46
N PRO A 281 7.36 10.13 20.50
CA PRO A 281 6.70 11.25 21.20
C PRO A 281 7.69 12.28 21.79
N ASN A 282 8.85 11.82 22.26
CA ASN A 282 9.92 12.69 22.80
C ASN A 282 10.63 13.54 21.74
N SER A 283 10.35 13.34 20.46
CA SER A 283 10.97 14.08 19.36
C SER A 283 9.95 14.99 18.67
N PRO A 284 9.96 16.30 18.90
CA PRO A 284 9.06 17.24 18.23
C PRO A 284 9.14 17.13 16.69
N ILE A 285 10.34 16.85 16.16
CA ILE A 285 10.52 16.63 14.72
C ILE A 285 9.77 15.38 14.26
N SER A 286 9.81 14.30 15.03
CA SER A 286 9.10 13.06 14.71
C SER A 286 7.58 13.26 14.73
N VAL A 287 7.06 13.97 15.73
CA VAL A 287 5.64 14.31 15.87
C VAL A 287 5.17 15.21 14.73
N ASN A 288 5.90 16.29 14.44
CA ASN A 288 5.56 17.21 13.35
C ASN A 288 5.64 16.51 11.97
N SER A 289 6.63 15.62 11.77
CA SER A 289 6.71 14.82 10.54
C SER A 289 5.51 13.89 10.41
N ALA A 290 5.06 13.26 11.49
CA ALA A 290 3.89 12.38 11.47
C ALA A 290 2.61 13.16 11.15
N LEU A 291 2.43 14.36 11.70
CA LEU A 291 1.32 15.26 11.33
C LEU A 291 1.36 15.59 9.83
N ARG A 292 2.53 15.94 9.32
CA ARG A 292 2.74 16.25 7.91
C ARG A 292 2.39 15.05 7.02
N TYR A 293 2.84 13.85 7.40
CA TYR A 293 2.51 12.62 6.66
C TYR A 293 1.02 12.30 6.71
N TRP A 294 0.33 12.61 7.79
CA TRP A 294 -1.13 12.50 7.83
C TRP A 294 -1.79 13.35 6.76
N GLY A 295 -1.44 14.65 6.68
CA GLY A 295 -1.95 15.54 5.64
C GLY A 295 -1.58 15.07 4.23
N CYS A 296 -0.33 14.63 4.01
CA CYS A 296 0.12 14.08 2.73
C CYS A 296 -0.66 12.80 2.34
N THR A 297 -0.98 11.92 3.30
CA THR A 297 -1.78 10.72 3.06
C THR A 297 -3.19 11.07 2.57
N ILE A 298 -3.83 12.05 3.22
CA ILE A 298 -5.12 12.57 2.77
C ILE A 298 -5.04 13.12 1.36
N GLN A 299 -3.99 13.86 1.04
CA GLN A 299 -3.78 14.41 -0.31
C GLN A 299 -3.48 13.35 -1.36
N ALA A 300 -2.82 12.26 -0.97
CA ALA A 300 -2.60 11.13 -1.85
C ALA A 300 -3.88 10.30 -2.14
N GLY A 301 -4.99 10.60 -1.44
CA GLY A 301 -6.28 9.93 -1.62
C GLY A 301 -6.51 8.75 -0.70
N ALA A 302 -5.73 8.62 0.38
CA ALA A 302 -5.89 7.57 1.38
C ALA A 302 -6.28 8.14 2.75
N GLN A 303 -6.77 7.26 3.63
CA GLN A 303 -7.10 7.61 5.02
C GLN A 303 -6.07 6.99 5.96
N VAL A 304 -5.74 7.71 7.03
CA VAL A 304 -4.93 7.18 8.12
C VAL A 304 -5.87 6.49 9.12
N SER A 305 -5.55 5.26 9.46
CA SER A 305 -6.36 4.40 10.34
C SER A 305 -6.05 4.61 11.83
N GLY A 306 -4.85 5.10 12.14
CA GLY A 306 -4.42 5.32 13.51
C GLY A 306 -2.96 5.74 13.59
N ALA A 307 -2.47 5.97 14.81
CA ALA A 307 -1.11 6.35 15.08
C ALA A 307 -0.50 5.58 16.25
N PHE A 308 0.78 5.26 16.12
CA PHE A 308 1.59 4.61 17.16
C PHE A 308 2.67 5.57 17.67
N GLY A 309 2.69 5.80 18.96
CA GLY A 309 3.80 6.41 19.67
C GLY A 309 4.73 5.34 20.21
N ILE A 310 6.02 5.43 19.91
CA ILE A 310 7.00 4.53 20.52
C ILE A 310 7.30 5.01 21.94
N ASP A 311 6.91 4.19 22.90
CA ASP A 311 7.19 4.45 24.31
C ASP A 311 8.68 4.28 24.60
N SER A 312 9.27 5.27 25.24
CA SER A 312 10.68 5.27 25.65
C SER A 312 10.79 5.52 27.15
N PRO A 313 11.85 5.07 27.80
CA PRO A 313 12.00 5.17 29.27
C PRO A 313 11.82 6.59 29.85
N ASN A 314 11.96 7.63 29.02
CA ASN A 314 11.87 9.03 29.43
C ASN A 314 10.52 9.67 29.04
N LEU A 315 9.53 8.89 28.65
CA LEU A 315 8.22 9.39 28.25
C LEU A 315 7.35 9.52 29.51
N ASN A 316 6.93 10.75 29.81
CA ASN A 316 5.99 11.02 30.91
C ASN A 316 4.53 11.02 30.42
N GLU A 317 3.60 10.80 31.34
CA GLU A 317 2.16 10.74 31.05
C GLU A 317 1.63 12.04 30.44
N GLU A 318 2.14 13.20 30.87
CA GLU A 318 1.71 14.49 30.35
C GLU A 318 2.02 14.64 28.86
N LEU A 319 3.24 14.28 28.46
CA LEU A 319 3.64 14.30 27.05
C LEU A 319 2.86 13.27 26.23
N MET A 320 2.61 12.07 26.78
CA MET A 320 1.76 11.06 26.13
C MET A 320 0.37 11.61 25.82
N GLU A 321 -0.28 12.24 26.79
CA GLU A 321 -1.59 12.83 26.61
C GLU A 321 -1.56 14.05 25.67
N GLN A 322 -0.52 14.87 25.71
CA GLN A 322 -0.34 15.99 24.79
C GLN A 322 -0.22 15.51 23.35
N VAL A 323 0.61 14.51 23.08
CA VAL A 323 0.79 13.96 21.75
C VAL A 323 -0.52 13.31 21.26
N LYS A 324 -1.20 12.54 22.10
CA LYS A 324 -2.49 11.92 21.77
C LYS A 324 -3.55 12.98 21.40
N ARG A 325 -3.62 14.09 22.14
CA ARG A 325 -4.52 15.22 21.81
C ARG A 325 -4.18 15.86 20.47
N THR A 326 -2.89 15.96 20.14
CA THR A 326 -2.44 16.56 18.88
C THR A 326 -2.93 15.76 17.66
N PHE A 327 -3.10 14.45 17.80
CA PHE A 327 -3.62 13.58 16.73
C PHE A 327 -5.12 13.33 16.82
N SER A 328 -5.82 13.88 17.82
CA SER A 328 -7.28 13.73 17.92
C SER A 328 -7.98 14.27 16.67
N PRO A 329 -8.99 13.60 16.13
CA PRO A 329 -9.69 12.42 16.63
C PRO A 329 -9.11 11.06 16.15
N LEU A 330 -7.89 11.02 15.61
CA LEU A 330 -7.28 9.78 15.13
C LEU A 330 -7.03 8.82 16.31
N PRO A 331 -7.41 7.54 16.21
CA PRO A 331 -7.09 6.54 17.20
C PRO A 331 -5.58 6.45 17.43
N PHE A 332 -5.17 6.44 18.70
CA PHE A 332 -3.76 6.50 19.09
C PHE A 332 -3.42 5.45 20.15
N ALA A 333 -2.30 4.76 19.96
CA ALA A 333 -1.79 3.80 20.94
C ALA A 333 -0.28 3.94 21.11
N PHE A 334 0.23 3.48 22.26
CA PHE A 334 1.67 3.40 22.51
C PHE A 334 2.15 1.98 22.38
N THR A 335 3.32 1.80 21.76
CA THR A 335 4.05 0.53 21.69
C THR A 335 5.40 0.69 22.37
N PRO A 336 5.87 -0.33 23.08
CA PRO A 336 7.19 -0.27 23.69
C PRO A 336 8.29 -0.13 22.63
N GLN A 337 9.41 0.47 23.03
CA GLN A 337 10.62 0.43 22.24
C GLN A 337 11.22 -0.96 22.34
N PHE A 338 11.23 -1.69 21.24
CA PHE A 338 11.84 -3.02 21.20
C PHE A 338 13.37 -2.89 21.16
N GLN A 339 14.05 -3.56 22.10
CA GLN A 339 15.50 -3.71 22.06
C GLN A 339 15.85 -4.84 21.11
N VAL A 340 16.66 -4.54 20.10
CA VAL A 340 16.97 -5.46 18.99
C VAL A 340 18.33 -6.14 19.18
N ASP A 341 18.81 -6.24 20.42
CA ASP A 341 20.13 -6.82 20.74
C ASP A 341 20.16 -8.36 20.67
N SER A 342 18.99 -8.99 20.64
CA SER A 342 18.81 -10.44 20.51
C SER A 342 17.55 -10.77 19.68
N PRO A 343 17.47 -11.96 19.06
CA PRO A 343 16.23 -12.38 18.40
C PRO A 343 15.05 -12.31 19.38
N LEU A 344 13.97 -11.64 18.96
CA LEU A 344 12.79 -11.43 19.78
C LEU A 344 11.90 -12.69 19.75
N ASP A 345 11.45 -13.15 20.92
CA ASP A 345 10.30 -14.06 20.98
C ASP A 345 9.01 -13.27 20.81
N TRP A 346 8.49 -13.26 19.59
CA TRP A 346 7.30 -12.52 19.24
C TRP A 346 6.03 -12.99 19.95
N ASN A 347 5.98 -14.25 20.40
CA ASN A 347 4.90 -14.73 21.25
C ASN A 347 4.91 -14.03 22.60
N GLU A 348 6.08 -13.99 23.24
CA GLU A 348 6.26 -13.31 24.51
C GLU A 348 6.05 -11.79 24.37
N VAL A 349 6.65 -11.17 23.37
CA VAL A 349 6.49 -9.74 23.06
C VAL A 349 5.02 -9.40 22.86
N THR A 350 4.32 -10.15 22.03
CA THR A 350 2.91 -9.88 21.74
C THR A 350 2.02 -10.14 22.96
N LEU A 351 2.29 -11.16 23.75
CA LEU A 351 1.45 -11.49 24.92
C LEU A 351 1.71 -10.54 26.08
N ASN A 352 2.96 -10.28 26.41
CA ASN A 352 3.35 -9.69 27.69
C ASN A 352 3.83 -8.24 27.59
N THR A 353 4.40 -7.83 26.46
CA THR A 353 5.09 -6.53 26.35
C THR A 353 4.19 -5.47 25.69
N VAL A 354 3.39 -5.85 24.69
CA VAL A 354 2.56 -4.89 23.95
C VAL A 354 1.20 -4.73 24.63
N GLY A 355 0.83 -3.46 24.87
CA GLY A 355 -0.46 -3.11 25.48
C GLY A 355 -1.66 -3.51 24.61
N LYS A 356 -2.81 -3.69 25.27
CA LYS A 356 -4.08 -4.08 24.60
C LYS A 356 -4.51 -3.05 23.56
N ASP A 357 -4.29 -1.75 23.82
CA ASP A 357 -4.69 -0.66 22.92
C ASP A 357 -3.96 -0.72 21.59
N ALA A 358 -2.64 -1.02 21.62
CA ALA A 358 -1.84 -1.16 20.41
C ALA A 358 -2.27 -2.38 19.57
N LYS A 359 -2.63 -3.49 20.21
CA LYS A 359 -3.19 -4.68 19.55
C LYS A 359 -4.54 -4.39 18.93
N ASN A 360 -5.43 -3.76 19.69
CA ASN A 360 -6.77 -3.42 19.25
C ASN A 360 -6.75 -2.42 18.09
N LEU A 361 -5.80 -1.48 18.07
CA LEU A 361 -5.67 -0.48 17.01
C LEU A 361 -5.52 -1.12 15.62
N LEU A 362 -4.82 -2.23 15.50
CA LEU A 362 -4.66 -2.97 14.24
C LEU A 362 -5.96 -3.61 13.75
N PHE A 363 -6.89 -3.93 14.67
CA PHE A 363 -8.18 -4.58 14.38
C PHE A 363 -9.37 -3.64 14.42
N LEU A 364 -9.16 -2.32 14.57
CA LEU A 364 -10.27 -1.37 14.63
C LEU A 364 -11.19 -1.51 13.42
N PRO A 365 -12.51 -1.62 13.66
CA PRO A 365 -13.48 -1.70 12.58
C PRO A 365 -13.54 -0.35 11.84
N PRO A 366 -13.84 -0.37 10.54
CA PRO A 366 -13.92 0.85 9.71
C PRO A 366 -14.90 1.89 10.23
N SER A 367 -15.94 1.48 10.96
CA SER A 367 -16.96 2.36 11.52
C SER A 367 -16.41 3.40 12.51
N GLN A 368 -15.31 3.13 13.17
CA GLN A 368 -14.70 4.08 14.12
C GLN A 368 -13.78 5.10 13.45
N THR A 369 -13.39 4.85 12.21
CA THR A 369 -12.54 5.77 11.43
C THR A 369 -13.30 6.57 10.38
N SER A 370 -14.57 6.21 10.12
CA SER A 370 -15.38 6.79 9.02
C SER A 370 -15.85 8.24 9.27
N ASP A 371 -15.86 8.71 10.51
CA ASP A 371 -16.34 10.07 10.84
C ASP A 371 -15.35 11.19 10.45
N MET A 372 -14.13 10.84 10.05
CA MET A 372 -13.12 11.80 9.60
C MET A 372 -13.22 12.06 8.10
N SER A 373 -14.26 12.78 7.67
CA SER A 373 -14.29 13.27 6.31
C SER A 373 -13.15 14.27 6.07
N SER A 374 -12.26 13.95 5.13
CA SER A 374 -11.17 14.85 4.74
C SER A 374 -11.65 16.13 4.01
N VAL A 375 -12.91 16.11 3.54
CA VAL A 375 -13.56 17.23 2.87
C VAL A 375 -14.98 17.33 3.41
N LYS A 376 -15.36 18.50 3.89
CA LYS A 376 -16.74 18.80 4.31
C LYS A 376 -17.29 19.91 3.44
N PHE A 377 -18.47 19.70 2.90
CA PHE A 377 -19.20 20.67 2.10
C PHE A 377 -20.29 21.31 2.96
N ASP A 378 -20.38 22.63 2.95
CA ASP A 378 -21.43 23.41 3.59
C ASP A 378 -22.18 24.20 2.50
N PRO A 379 -23.32 23.69 2.00
CA PRO A 379 -24.10 24.36 0.96
C PRO A 379 -24.67 25.71 1.39
N GLU A 380 -25.03 25.86 2.68
CA GLU A 380 -25.60 27.11 3.20
C GLU A 380 -24.56 28.25 3.19
N LYS A 381 -23.32 27.92 3.58
CA LYS A 381 -22.21 28.88 3.58
C LYS A 381 -21.45 28.93 2.27
N LYS A 382 -21.81 28.05 1.29
CA LYS A 382 -21.07 27.84 0.04
C LYS A 382 -19.58 27.66 0.29
N SER A 383 -19.23 26.86 1.28
CA SER A 383 -17.84 26.67 1.69
C SER A 383 -17.41 25.21 1.67
N VAL A 384 -16.12 25.02 1.49
CA VAL A 384 -15.44 23.72 1.55
C VAL A 384 -14.42 23.75 2.66
N THR A 385 -14.53 22.84 3.60
CA THR A 385 -13.55 22.69 4.68
C THR A 385 -12.67 21.49 4.39
N LEU A 386 -11.35 21.69 4.37
CA LEU A 386 -10.36 20.66 4.13
C LEU A 386 -9.62 20.32 5.42
N LEU A 387 -9.51 19.04 5.72
CA LEU A 387 -8.64 18.54 6.79
C LEU A 387 -7.21 18.41 6.24
N MET A 388 -6.31 19.26 6.73
CA MET A 388 -4.92 19.34 6.26
C MET A 388 -3.93 19.37 7.43
N PRO A 389 -3.81 18.28 8.23
CA PRO A 389 -2.90 18.23 9.36
C PRO A 389 -1.44 18.49 8.94
N GLY A 390 -0.71 19.25 9.73
CA GLY A 390 0.70 19.52 9.52
C GLY A 390 1.03 20.47 8.36
N PHE A 391 0.02 21.17 7.81
CA PHE A 391 0.21 22.21 6.78
C PHE A 391 -0.29 23.55 7.25
N ASP A 392 0.51 24.59 7.03
CA ASP A 392 0.08 25.96 7.16
C ASP A 392 -0.68 26.41 5.91
N LYS A 393 -1.56 27.42 6.07
CA LYS A 393 -2.35 27.96 4.94
C LYS A 393 -1.49 28.45 3.78
N SER A 394 -0.31 28.99 4.06
CA SER A 394 0.63 29.48 3.06
C SER A 394 1.24 28.37 2.18
N GLU A 395 1.20 27.12 2.65
CA GLU A 395 1.72 25.96 1.94
C GLU A 395 0.66 25.29 1.05
N ILE A 396 -0.61 25.69 1.19
CA ILE A 396 -1.74 25.12 0.46
C ILE A 396 -2.08 26.05 -0.71
N LYS A 397 -2.04 25.51 -1.93
CA LYS A 397 -2.46 26.22 -3.14
C LYS A 397 -3.77 25.64 -3.63
N LEU A 398 -4.70 26.53 -3.96
CA LEU A 398 -6.03 26.18 -4.45
C LEU A 398 -6.23 26.76 -5.84
N TYR A 399 -6.72 25.94 -6.75
CA TYR A 399 -7.03 26.34 -8.12
C TYR A 399 -8.40 25.81 -8.51
N GLN A 400 -9.21 26.68 -9.09
CA GLN A 400 -10.49 26.28 -9.67
C GLN A 400 -10.32 25.83 -11.12
N TYR A 401 -10.99 24.75 -11.46
CA TYR A 401 -10.99 24.19 -12.81
C TYR A 401 -12.42 23.96 -13.31
N ARG A 402 -12.56 23.84 -14.63
CA ARG A 402 -13.81 23.49 -15.32
C ARG A 402 -15.00 24.37 -14.92
N GLY A 403 -14.79 25.68 -14.91
CA GLY A 403 -15.86 26.61 -14.61
C GLY A 403 -16.35 26.59 -13.17
N GLY A 404 -15.48 26.17 -12.24
CA GLY A 404 -15.80 26.13 -10.81
C GLY A 404 -16.40 24.82 -10.31
N SER A 405 -16.43 23.78 -11.15
CA SER A 405 -16.93 22.45 -10.75
C SER A 405 -15.87 21.56 -10.08
N GLU A 406 -14.60 21.90 -10.24
CA GLU A 406 -13.47 21.16 -9.68
C GLU A 406 -12.53 22.11 -8.91
N LEU A 407 -12.11 21.68 -7.72
CA LEU A 407 -11.09 22.34 -6.91
C LEU A 407 -9.82 21.48 -6.91
N LEU A 408 -8.73 22.00 -7.45
CA LEU A 408 -7.41 21.40 -7.31
C LEU A 408 -6.75 21.92 -6.05
N VAL A 409 -6.41 21.04 -5.15
CA VAL A 409 -5.67 21.31 -3.92
C VAL A 409 -4.25 20.80 -4.10
N GLU A 410 -3.26 21.67 -3.98
CA GLU A 410 -1.84 21.36 -4.03
C GLU A 410 -1.23 21.64 -2.66
N ALA A 411 -0.65 20.61 -2.03
CA ALA A 411 0.03 20.71 -0.75
C ALA A 411 1.07 19.60 -0.63
N GLY A 412 2.28 19.94 -0.18
CA GLY A 412 3.44 19.08 -0.30
C GLY A 412 3.67 18.70 -1.77
N ASP A 413 4.11 17.50 -2.03
CA ASP A 413 4.31 16.97 -3.41
C ASP A 413 3.04 16.31 -3.98
N GLN A 414 1.89 16.51 -3.34
CA GLN A 414 0.64 15.87 -3.72
C GLN A 414 -0.34 16.87 -4.33
N ARG A 415 -1.10 16.38 -5.30
CA ARG A 415 -2.19 17.11 -5.96
C ARG A 415 -3.47 16.30 -5.87
N ARG A 416 -4.52 16.91 -5.38
CA ARG A 416 -5.84 16.28 -5.26
C ARG A 416 -6.89 17.11 -5.96
N VAL A 417 -7.69 16.46 -6.79
CA VAL A 417 -8.87 17.08 -7.39
C VAL A 417 -10.10 16.71 -6.56
N ILE A 418 -10.86 17.72 -6.17
CA ILE A 418 -12.09 17.60 -5.41
C ILE A 418 -13.23 18.06 -6.33
N LEU A 419 -14.21 17.19 -6.56
CA LEU A 419 -15.43 17.53 -7.28
C LEU A 419 -16.33 18.34 -6.34
N LEU A 420 -16.73 19.52 -6.77
CA LEU A 420 -17.63 20.38 -6.01
C LEU A 420 -19.09 20.04 -6.34
N PRO A 421 -19.94 19.83 -5.32
CA PRO A 421 -21.37 19.68 -5.54
C PRO A 421 -21.96 20.90 -6.26
N PRO A 422 -23.04 20.76 -7.06
CA PRO A 422 -23.64 21.86 -7.81
C PRO A 422 -24.00 23.08 -6.95
N ASP A 423 -24.43 22.84 -5.72
CA ASP A 423 -24.86 23.88 -4.78
C ASP A 423 -23.70 24.76 -4.26
N ILE A 424 -22.47 24.29 -4.42
CA ILE A 424 -21.24 24.99 -3.99
C ILE A 424 -20.46 25.55 -5.18
N GLN A 425 -20.78 25.10 -6.40
CA GLN A 425 -20.12 25.60 -7.61
C GLN A 425 -20.40 27.10 -7.77
N GLY A 426 -19.35 27.88 -7.96
CA GLY A 426 -19.44 29.33 -8.14
C GLY A 426 -18.16 29.90 -8.76
N LYS A 427 -18.26 31.15 -9.25
CA LYS A 427 -17.12 31.82 -9.89
C LYS A 427 -16.10 32.39 -8.90
N ASP A 428 -16.46 32.51 -7.61
CA ASP A 428 -15.66 33.13 -6.58
C ASP A 428 -15.59 32.22 -5.35
N LEU A 429 -14.56 31.39 -5.30
CA LEU A 429 -14.11 30.69 -4.08
C LEU A 429 -12.88 31.37 -3.52
#